data_1a496336791e34d2523dcf3acbf5ce7b
#
_entry.id   1a496336791e34d2523dcf3acbf5ce7b
#
_cell.length_a   1.000
_cell.length_b   1.000
_cell.length_c   1.000
_cell.angle_alpha   90.00
_cell.angle_beta   90.00
_cell.angle_gamma   90.00
#
_symmetry.space_group_name_H-M   'P 1'
#
loop_
_entity.id
_entity.type
_entity.pdbx_description
1 polymer ?
#
loop_
_entity_poly.entity_id
_entity_poly.type
_entity_poly.pdbx_seq_one_letter_code
_entity_poly.pdbx_strand_id
1 'polypeptide(L)'
;DNNERYKVRDAIAFRMVEDCMDNFDNCYLAGHQYKMFAPPTDYRNVVQYNGRIFSSILIRTDTPTLNSGKDIWRGKYNEDVDLSLRILKKGLPTILTTNITCDKEETGKSKGGNTDGIYVEDDNGSGVEKSKSLLEHHSDVVKIIERYGRTHHKINTEKFDENQLQKNDGFK
;
A
#
# COMPACT_ATOMS: atom_id res chain seq x y z
N ASP A 1 -30.40 -5.74 -5.95
CA ASP A 1 -28.98 -5.38 -6.05
C ASP A 1 -28.22 -6.10 -4.95
N ASN A 2 -27.81 -7.30 -5.23
CA ASN A 2 -27.00 -8.08 -4.29
C ASN A 2 -25.57 -7.55 -4.36
N ASN A 3 -25.04 -7.01 -3.28
CA ASN A 3 -23.65 -6.65 -3.07
C ASN A 3 -22.72 -7.89 -3.11
N GLU A 4 -22.87 -8.74 -4.12
CA GLU A 4 -22.07 -9.93 -4.26
C GLU A 4 -20.72 -9.58 -4.86
N ARG A 5 -19.65 -9.91 -4.14
CA ARG A 5 -18.29 -9.81 -4.65
C ARG A 5 -17.96 -11.05 -5.47
N TYR A 6 -17.61 -10.85 -6.72
CA TYR A 6 -17.19 -11.94 -7.60
C TYR A 6 -15.68 -12.17 -7.50
N LYS A 7 -15.27 -13.44 -7.52
CA LYS A 7 -13.86 -13.81 -7.62
C LYS A 7 -13.40 -13.67 -9.06
N VAL A 8 -12.47 -12.76 -9.30
CA VAL A 8 -11.77 -12.64 -10.57
C VAL A 8 -10.63 -13.65 -10.57
N ARG A 9 -10.55 -14.50 -11.60
CA ARG A 9 -9.56 -15.59 -11.71
C ARG A 9 -8.60 -15.44 -12.88
N ASP A 10 -8.68 -14.33 -13.59
CA ASP A 10 -7.84 -14.02 -14.74
C ASP A 10 -6.99 -12.76 -14.49
N ALA A 11 -6.15 -12.42 -15.46
CA ALA A 11 -5.26 -11.29 -15.36
C ALA A 11 -5.93 -9.92 -15.51
N ILE A 12 -7.26 -9.87 -15.70
CA ILE A 12 -7.98 -8.59 -15.94
C ILE A 12 -7.82 -7.64 -14.77
N ALA A 13 -7.76 -8.16 -13.53
CA ALA A 13 -7.55 -7.33 -12.35
C ALA A 13 -6.23 -6.56 -12.42
N PHE A 14 -5.15 -7.22 -12.83
CA PHE A 14 -3.84 -6.56 -12.98
C PHE A 14 -3.86 -5.55 -14.12
N ARG A 15 -4.43 -5.91 -15.27
CA ARG A 15 -4.57 -4.99 -16.41
C ARG A 15 -5.32 -3.72 -16.06
N MET A 16 -6.40 -3.82 -15.28
CA MET A 16 -7.15 -2.64 -14.85
C MET A 16 -6.31 -1.69 -13.99
N VAL A 17 -5.42 -2.19 -13.16
CA VAL A 17 -4.51 -1.35 -12.37
C VAL A 17 -3.38 -0.78 -13.25
N GLU A 18 -2.85 -1.58 -14.18
CA GLU A 18 -1.88 -1.13 -15.18
C GLU A 18 -2.47 0.01 -16.02
N ASP A 19 -3.67 -0.17 -16.57
CA ASP A 19 -4.36 0.86 -17.36
C ASP A 19 -4.59 2.14 -16.53
N CYS A 20 -4.99 2.00 -15.26
CA CYS A 20 -5.13 3.14 -14.36
C CYS A 20 -3.79 3.88 -14.18
N MET A 21 -2.69 3.15 -14.05
CA MET A 21 -1.36 3.72 -13.84
C MET A 21 -0.82 4.37 -15.12
N ASP A 22 -1.02 3.73 -16.28
CA ASP A 22 -0.54 4.17 -17.59
C ASP A 22 -1.25 5.44 -18.09
N ASN A 23 -2.44 5.72 -17.57
CA ASN A 23 -3.12 7.00 -17.82
C ASN A 23 -2.37 8.22 -17.28
N PHE A 24 -1.32 8.02 -16.47
CA PHE A 24 -0.58 9.12 -15.83
C PHE A 24 0.93 8.97 -15.96
N ASP A 25 1.59 10.04 -16.34
CA ASP A 25 3.05 10.06 -16.54
C ASP A 25 3.83 9.90 -15.24
N ASN A 26 3.28 10.37 -14.13
CA ASN A 26 3.95 10.44 -12.83
C ASN A 26 3.40 9.45 -11.77
N CYS A 27 2.60 8.48 -12.17
CA CYS A 27 2.17 7.40 -11.30
C CYS A 27 3.12 6.19 -11.42
N TYR A 28 3.91 5.94 -10.40
CA TYR A 28 4.92 4.87 -10.40
C TYR A 28 4.58 3.72 -9.47
N LEU A 29 3.54 3.86 -8.65
CA LEU A 29 3.11 2.86 -7.67
C LEU A 29 1.59 2.81 -7.62
N ALA A 30 1.04 1.64 -7.88
CA ALA A 30 -0.38 1.37 -7.81
C ALA A 30 -0.66 -0.01 -7.21
N GLY A 31 -1.92 -0.29 -6.90
CA GLY A 31 -2.31 -1.60 -6.40
C GLY A 31 -3.79 -1.75 -6.10
N HIS A 32 -4.15 -2.92 -5.58
CA HIS A 32 -5.51 -3.22 -5.15
C HIS A 32 -5.65 -3.02 -3.64
N GLN A 33 -6.79 -2.47 -3.22
CA GLN A 33 -7.14 -2.40 -1.81
C GLN A 33 -7.29 -3.82 -1.23
N TYR A 34 -6.86 -3.99 0.01
CA TYR A 34 -7.12 -5.21 0.73
C TYR A 34 -8.61 -5.32 1.08
N LYS A 35 -9.23 -6.45 0.75
CA LYS A 35 -10.68 -6.68 0.90
C LYS A 35 -11.22 -6.30 2.28
N MET A 36 -10.46 -6.57 3.33
CA MET A 36 -10.83 -6.27 4.71
C MET A 36 -10.97 -4.77 4.98
N PHE A 37 -10.29 -3.91 4.22
CA PHE A 37 -10.33 -2.45 4.36
C PHE A 37 -11.20 -1.76 3.30
N ALA A 38 -11.71 -2.53 2.33
CA ALA A 38 -12.59 -1.98 1.32
C ALA A 38 -14.02 -1.79 1.88
N PRO A 39 -14.59 -0.58 1.81
CA PRO A 39 -15.96 -0.35 2.25
C PRO A 39 -16.92 -1.26 1.48
N PRO A 40 -17.90 -1.89 2.15
CA PRO A 40 -18.81 -2.83 1.48
C PRO A 40 -19.72 -2.19 0.43
N THR A 41 -19.89 -0.87 0.44
CA THR A 41 -20.97 -0.18 -0.27
C THR A 41 -20.59 1.12 -0.97
N ASP A 42 -19.30 1.49 -0.99
CA ASP A 42 -18.91 2.75 -1.65
C ASP A 42 -18.50 2.51 -3.11
N TYR A 43 -19.52 2.44 -3.98
CA TYR A 43 -19.30 2.33 -5.43
C TYR A 43 -18.86 3.64 -6.10
N ARG A 44 -18.82 4.75 -5.35
CA ARG A 44 -18.49 6.07 -5.90
C ARG A 44 -17.00 6.35 -5.89
N ASN A 45 -16.27 5.72 -4.97
CA ASN A 45 -14.84 5.89 -4.84
C ASN A 45 -14.13 4.60 -5.26
N VAL A 46 -14.06 4.36 -6.56
CA VAL A 46 -13.39 3.18 -7.14
C VAL A 46 -11.87 3.25 -7.08
N VAL A 47 -11.33 4.43 -6.80
CA VAL A 47 -9.90 4.71 -6.70
C VAL A 47 -9.63 5.65 -5.54
N GLN A 48 -8.60 5.37 -4.78
CA GLN A 48 -8.04 6.26 -3.77
C GLN A 48 -6.65 6.73 -4.22
N TYR A 49 -6.35 8.00 -4.00
CA TYR A 49 -5.07 8.61 -4.35
C TYR A 49 -4.24 8.88 -3.10
N ASN A 50 -2.93 8.95 -3.29
CA ASN A 50 -1.96 9.37 -2.28
C ASN A 50 -2.01 8.55 -0.99
N GLY A 51 -2.42 7.30 -1.13
CA GLY A 51 -2.47 6.31 -0.05
C GLY A 51 -1.29 5.35 -0.06
N ARG A 52 -1.24 4.52 0.98
CA ARG A 52 -0.31 3.40 1.05
C ARG A 52 -0.75 2.29 0.13
N ILE A 53 0.18 1.73 -0.62
CA ILE A 53 -0.05 0.53 -1.43
C ILE A 53 0.56 -0.65 -0.67
N PHE A 54 -0.20 -1.70 -0.46
CA PHE A 54 0.23 -2.90 0.25
C PHE A 54 -0.48 -4.15 -0.27
N SER A 55 0.13 -5.29 -0.07
CA SER A 55 -0.35 -6.63 -0.48
C SER A 55 -0.32 -6.90 -1.98
N SER A 56 -1.01 -6.14 -2.80
CA SER A 56 -1.00 -6.25 -4.26
C SER A 56 -0.41 -4.98 -4.83
N ILE A 57 0.82 -5.05 -5.31
CA ILE A 57 1.65 -3.90 -5.65
C ILE A 57 2.09 -4.00 -7.09
N LEU A 58 1.84 -2.94 -7.87
CA LEU A 58 2.40 -2.71 -9.20
C LEU A 58 3.39 -1.55 -9.13
N ILE A 59 4.59 -1.76 -9.63
CA ILE A 59 5.68 -0.79 -9.62
C ILE A 59 6.18 -0.61 -11.03
N ARG A 60 6.25 0.62 -11.53
CA ARG A 60 6.93 0.92 -12.78
C ARG A 60 8.45 0.78 -12.60
N THR A 61 9.09 0.09 -13.53
CA THR A 61 10.54 -0.18 -13.48
C THR A 61 11.42 1.04 -13.63
N ASP A 62 10.87 2.12 -14.23
CA ASP A 62 11.52 3.41 -14.40
C ASP A 62 11.30 4.38 -13.20
N THR A 63 10.79 3.88 -12.09
CA THR A 63 10.51 4.68 -10.88
C THR A 63 11.77 5.42 -10.39
N PRO A 64 11.71 6.74 -10.20
CA PRO A 64 12.88 7.54 -9.79
C PRO A 64 13.50 7.12 -8.44
N THR A 65 12.73 6.43 -7.60
CA THR A 65 13.18 5.89 -6.32
C THR A 65 13.95 4.58 -6.45
N LEU A 66 13.85 3.90 -7.60
CA LEU A 66 14.40 2.57 -7.81
C LEU A 66 15.73 2.57 -8.56
N ASN A 67 16.17 3.72 -9.08
CA ASN A 67 17.35 3.85 -9.93
C ASN A 67 18.68 3.47 -9.26
N SER A 68 18.68 3.21 -7.95
CA SER A 68 19.87 2.75 -7.24
C SER A 68 20.03 1.22 -7.16
N GLY A 69 19.04 0.46 -7.62
CA GLY A 69 19.09 -1.02 -7.72
C GLY A 69 19.22 -1.79 -6.41
N LYS A 70 19.52 -1.11 -5.30
CA LYS A 70 19.86 -1.77 -4.03
C LYS A 70 18.80 -1.65 -2.93
N ASP A 71 17.88 -0.69 -2.98
CA ASP A 71 17.05 -0.34 -1.82
C ASP A 71 15.56 -0.16 -2.15
N ILE A 72 14.98 -0.97 -3.03
CA ILE A 72 13.54 -0.98 -3.24
C ILE A 72 12.86 -1.34 -1.92
N TRP A 73 13.27 -2.44 -1.34
CA TRP A 73 12.77 -2.99 -0.10
C TRP A 73 13.79 -2.76 1.01
N ARG A 74 13.55 -1.78 1.86
CA ARG A 74 14.39 -1.54 3.02
C ARG A 74 13.62 -1.82 4.32
N GLY A 75 14.35 -2.26 5.31
CA GLY A 75 13.78 -2.67 6.60
C GLY A 75 13.26 -4.10 6.61
N LYS A 76 13.06 -4.63 7.81
CA LYS A 76 12.56 -5.98 8.08
C LYS A 76 11.03 -6.03 7.99
N TYR A 77 10.36 -4.90 8.24
CA TYR A 77 8.91 -4.78 8.34
C TYR A 77 8.41 -3.53 7.64
N ASN A 78 7.15 -3.57 7.17
CA ASN A 78 6.46 -2.44 6.51
C ASN A 78 7.20 -1.92 5.25
N GLU A 79 7.91 -2.78 4.57
CA GLU A 79 8.67 -2.48 3.36
C GLU A 79 7.80 -1.88 2.25
N ASP A 80 6.56 -2.33 2.15
CA ASP A 80 5.53 -1.83 1.22
C ASP A 80 5.07 -0.41 1.61
N VAL A 81 4.85 -0.18 2.89
CA VAL A 81 4.49 1.14 3.42
C VAL A 81 5.65 2.12 3.30
N ASP A 82 6.88 1.67 3.61
CA ASP A 82 8.08 2.48 3.43
C ASP A 82 8.25 2.93 1.98
N LEU A 83 8.10 2.01 1.03
CA LEU A 83 8.16 2.33 -0.40
C LEU A 83 7.11 3.36 -0.79
N SER A 84 5.86 3.17 -0.37
CA SER A 84 4.77 4.11 -0.63
C SER A 84 5.10 5.51 -0.11
N LEU A 85 5.58 5.63 1.13
CA LEU A 85 5.93 6.91 1.73
C LEU A 85 7.12 7.59 1.05
N ARG A 86 8.11 6.84 0.59
CA ARG A 86 9.24 7.39 -0.17
C ARG A 86 8.80 7.99 -1.50
N ILE A 87 7.87 7.36 -2.19
CA ILE A 87 7.28 7.84 -3.44
C ILE A 87 6.46 9.10 -3.18
N LEU A 88 5.54 9.04 -2.21
CA LEU A 88 4.69 10.17 -1.84
C LEU A 88 5.49 11.41 -1.40
N LYS A 89 6.57 11.24 -0.64
CA LYS A 89 7.47 12.33 -0.22
C LYS A 89 8.23 12.99 -1.37
N LYS A 90 8.33 12.35 -2.51
CA LYS A 90 8.88 12.96 -3.74
C LYS A 90 7.84 13.75 -4.55
N GLY A 91 6.65 13.92 -4.03
CA GLY A 91 5.55 14.57 -4.74
C GLY A 91 4.91 13.69 -5.80
N LEU A 92 5.21 12.38 -5.81
CA LEU A 92 4.67 11.44 -6.77
C LEU A 92 3.41 10.77 -6.19
N PRO A 93 2.28 10.81 -6.90
CA PRO A 93 1.04 10.20 -6.43
C PRO A 93 1.07 8.67 -6.52
N THR A 94 0.20 8.05 -5.72
CA THR A 94 -0.08 6.62 -5.77
C THR A 94 -1.55 6.37 -6.09
N ILE A 95 -1.87 5.22 -6.69
CA ILE A 95 -3.23 4.82 -7.05
C ILE A 95 -3.57 3.50 -6.35
N LEU A 96 -4.67 3.48 -5.59
CA LEU A 96 -5.20 2.30 -4.94
C LEU A 96 -6.62 2.03 -5.44
N THR A 97 -6.82 0.93 -6.17
CA THR A 97 -8.16 0.56 -6.66
C THR A 97 -8.96 -0.10 -5.54
N THR A 98 -10.25 0.22 -5.45
CA THR A 98 -11.16 -0.28 -4.40
C THR A 98 -12.33 -1.11 -4.96
N ASN A 99 -12.60 -0.99 -6.25
CA ASN A 99 -13.60 -1.79 -6.96
C ASN A 99 -13.13 -3.23 -7.20
N ILE A 100 -11.83 -3.41 -7.35
CA ILE A 100 -11.17 -4.73 -7.35
C ILE A 100 -10.31 -4.79 -6.10
N THR A 101 -10.43 -5.86 -5.33
CA THR A 101 -9.74 -6.00 -4.05
C THR A 101 -8.89 -7.25 -4.02
N CYS A 102 -7.76 -7.17 -3.36
CA CYS A 102 -6.92 -8.32 -3.05
C CYS A 102 -7.48 -9.04 -1.81
N ASP A 103 -7.75 -10.33 -1.94
CA ASP A 103 -8.15 -11.19 -0.83
C ASP A 103 -6.96 -12.06 -0.41
N LYS A 104 -6.41 -11.80 0.75
CA LYS A 104 -5.33 -12.61 1.32
C LYS A 104 -5.74 -13.21 2.65
N GLU A 105 -5.12 -14.29 3.03
CA GLU A 105 -5.30 -14.89 4.35
C GLU A 105 -4.96 -13.91 5.45
N GLU A 106 -5.63 -14.06 6.58
CA GLU A 106 -5.33 -13.27 7.77
C GLU A 106 -3.87 -13.49 8.19
N THR A 107 -3.23 -12.40 8.60
CA THR A 107 -1.86 -12.44 9.10
C THR A 107 -1.76 -13.44 10.27
N GLY A 108 -0.81 -14.35 10.18
CA GLY A 108 -0.59 -15.40 11.19
C GLY A 108 -1.26 -16.74 10.88
N LYS A 109 -2.07 -16.86 9.82
CA LYS A 109 -2.68 -18.13 9.42
C LYS A 109 -1.89 -18.90 8.35
N SER A 110 -1.15 -18.19 7.50
CA SER A 110 -0.26 -18.82 6.52
C SER A 110 1.06 -19.22 7.16
N LYS A 111 1.58 -20.40 6.81
CA LYS A 111 2.92 -20.84 7.20
C LYS A 111 3.97 -20.04 6.43
N GLY A 112 4.99 -19.56 7.11
CA GLY A 112 6.13 -18.84 6.53
C GLY A 112 5.98 -17.32 6.56
N GLY A 113 6.93 -16.62 5.95
CA GLY A 113 7.04 -15.17 6.00
C GLY A 113 7.53 -14.64 7.36
N ASN A 114 7.26 -13.38 7.63
CA ASN A 114 7.69 -12.72 8.87
C ASN A 114 6.79 -13.03 10.09
N THR A 115 5.85 -13.99 9.98
CA THR A 115 4.85 -14.24 11.01
C THR A 115 5.48 -14.62 12.33
N ASP A 116 6.44 -15.55 12.31
CA ASP A 116 7.10 -16.06 13.50
C ASP A 116 7.94 -14.98 14.18
N GLY A 117 8.68 -14.19 13.39
CA GLY A 117 9.50 -13.08 13.90
C GLY A 117 8.69 -11.90 14.43
N ILE A 118 7.50 -11.62 13.88
CA ILE A 118 6.67 -10.48 14.30
C ILE A 118 5.83 -10.80 15.54
N TYR A 119 5.31 -12.02 15.62
CA TYR A 119 4.28 -12.35 16.61
C TYR A 119 4.73 -13.32 17.70
N VAL A 120 5.86 -14.00 17.52
CA VAL A 120 6.41 -14.96 18.47
C VAL A 120 7.63 -14.41 19.19
N GLU A 121 8.51 -13.69 18.49
CA GLU A 121 9.77 -13.18 19.04
C GLU A 121 9.66 -11.77 19.62
N ASP A 122 8.70 -10.95 19.12
CA ASP A 122 8.54 -9.56 19.54
C ASP A 122 7.58 -9.49 20.72
N ASP A 123 8.14 -9.57 21.93
CA ASP A 123 7.53 -9.21 23.24
C ASP A 123 6.01 -9.47 23.35
N ASN A 124 5.60 -10.73 23.14
CA ASN A 124 4.20 -11.21 23.09
C ASN A 124 3.37 -10.70 21.89
N GLY A 125 4.00 -10.41 20.74
CA GLY A 125 3.28 -9.97 19.54
C GLY A 125 2.77 -8.54 19.62
N SER A 126 3.48 -7.71 20.39
CA SER A 126 3.08 -6.31 20.62
C SER A 126 3.15 -5.43 19.36
N GLY A 127 3.93 -5.82 18.34
CA GLY A 127 4.13 -5.05 17.12
C GLY A 127 4.99 -3.80 17.32
N VAL A 128 5.69 -3.68 18.44
CA VAL A 128 6.52 -2.52 18.79
C VAL A 128 7.65 -2.31 17.79
N GLU A 129 8.45 -3.34 17.51
CA GLU A 129 9.55 -3.26 16.54
C GLU A 129 9.04 -2.85 15.15
N LYS A 130 7.97 -3.49 14.71
CA LYS A 130 7.32 -3.17 13.43
C LYS A 130 6.90 -1.70 13.35
N SER A 131 6.36 -1.16 14.42
CA SER A 131 5.91 0.24 14.48
C SER A 131 7.08 1.22 14.59
N LYS A 132 8.10 0.88 15.37
CA LYS A 132 9.31 1.69 15.53
C LYS A 132 10.13 1.78 14.25
N SER A 133 10.30 0.68 13.52
CA SER A 133 11.08 0.68 12.28
C SER A 133 10.54 1.66 11.24
N LEU A 134 9.21 1.80 11.13
CA LEU A 134 8.61 2.76 10.23
C LEU A 134 8.77 4.21 10.75
N LEU A 135 8.65 4.41 12.07
CA LEU A 135 8.87 5.72 12.70
C LEU A 135 10.29 6.23 12.49
N GLU A 136 11.31 5.38 12.60
CA GLU A 136 12.71 5.74 12.39
C GLU A 136 12.96 6.34 11.00
N HIS A 137 12.29 5.82 9.98
CA HIS A 137 12.44 6.30 8.61
C HIS A 137 11.51 7.45 8.23
N HIS A 138 10.40 7.61 8.96
CA HIS A 138 9.32 8.52 8.57
C HIS A 138 8.71 9.28 9.76
N SER A 139 9.54 9.75 10.70
CA SER A 139 9.11 10.47 11.91
C SER A 139 8.31 11.75 11.63
N ASP A 140 8.44 12.33 10.44
CA ASP A 140 7.71 13.51 9.98
C ASP A 140 6.22 13.23 9.66
N VAL A 141 5.86 11.99 9.33
CA VAL A 141 4.48 11.58 8.96
C VAL A 141 3.95 10.39 9.74
N VAL A 142 4.80 9.69 10.51
CA VAL A 142 4.45 8.52 11.29
C VAL A 142 4.44 8.84 12.77
N LYS A 143 3.43 8.34 13.48
CA LYS A 143 3.35 8.37 14.96
C LYS A 143 3.02 6.98 15.47
N ILE A 144 3.56 6.63 16.63
CA ILE A 144 3.16 5.43 17.36
C ILE A 144 1.90 5.73 18.16
N ILE A 145 0.95 4.82 18.12
CA ILE A 145 -0.30 4.87 18.87
C ILE A 145 -0.57 3.50 19.51
N GLU A 146 -1.26 3.52 20.65
CA GLU A 146 -1.81 2.30 21.24
C GLU A 146 -3.26 2.10 20.79
N ARG A 147 -3.58 0.93 20.29
CA ARG A 147 -4.94 0.57 19.85
C ARG A 147 -5.21 -0.91 20.08
N TYR A 148 -6.32 -1.23 20.70
CA TYR A 148 -6.71 -2.62 21.02
C TYR A 148 -5.66 -3.37 21.83
N GLY A 149 -4.97 -2.70 22.77
CA GLY A 149 -3.92 -3.28 23.59
C GLY A 149 -2.63 -3.64 22.84
N ARG A 150 -2.43 -3.08 21.67
CA ARG A 150 -1.23 -3.28 20.84
C ARG A 150 -0.66 -1.96 20.31
N THR A 151 0.63 -1.97 20.14
CA THR A 151 1.34 -0.84 19.51
C THR A 151 1.12 -0.84 18.00
N HIS A 152 0.66 0.30 17.48
CA HIS A 152 0.45 0.51 16.04
C HIS A 152 1.15 1.80 15.58
N HIS A 153 1.39 1.89 14.29
CA HIS A 153 1.76 3.16 13.67
C HIS A 153 0.53 3.82 13.03
N LYS A 154 0.44 5.13 13.16
CA LYS A 154 -0.52 5.98 12.44
C LYS A 154 0.25 6.88 11.48
N ILE A 155 -0.18 6.93 10.22
CA ILE A 155 0.41 7.76 9.19
C ILE A 155 -0.51 8.94 8.92
N ASN A 156 0.07 10.14 8.85
CA ASN A 156 -0.62 11.32 8.37
C ASN A 156 -0.46 11.44 6.85
N THR A 157 -1.45 10.99 6.10
CA THR A 157 -1.48 11.03 4.63
C THR A 157 -1.92 12.38 4.08
N GLU A 158 -2.55 13.25 4.87
CA GLU A 158 -2.99 14.59 4.48
C GLU A 158 -1.85 15.45 3.91
N LYS A 159 -0.61 15.18 4.36
CA LYS A 159 0.59 15.84 3.83
C LYS A 159 0.86 15.57 2.35
N PHE A 160 0.19 14.60 1.77
CA PHE A 160 0.38 14.17 0.38
C PHE A 160 -0.82 14.52 -0.52
N ASP A 161 -1.85 15.20 0.02
CA ASP A 161 -3.07 15.54 -0.73
C ASP A 161 -2.78 16.46 -1.92
N GLU A 162 -1.66 17.19 -1.87
CA GLU A 162 -1.22 18.07 -2.97
C GLU A 162 -0.49 17.34 -4.10
N ASN A 163 -0.15 16.06 -3.95
CA ASN A 163 0.46 15.29 -5.01
C ASN A 163 -0.55 15.07 -6.13
N GLN A 164 -0.35 15.73 -7.28
CA GLN A 164 -1.29 15.71 -8.40
C GLN A 164 -0.86 14.71 -9.47
N LEU A 165 -1.84 13.94 -9.97
CA LEU A 165 -1.64 13.09 -11.14
C LEU A 165 -1.50 13.94 -12.40
N GLN A 166 -0.50 13.64 -13.22
CA GLN A 166 -0.25 14.25 -14.51
C GLN A 166 -0.74 13.29 -15.59
N LYS A 167 -1.79 13.71 -16.30
CA LYS A 167 -2.40 12.85 -17.31
C LYS A 167 -1.43 12.59 -18.46
N ASN A 168 -1.38 11.34 -18.89
CA ASN A 168 -0.65 10.94 -20.09
C ASN A 168 -1.53 11.18 -21.33
N ASP A 169 -1.22 12.23 -22.10
CA ASP A 169 -2.01 12.60 -23.30
C ASP A 169 -1.81 11.60 -24.47
N GLY A 170 -0.80 10.74 -24.39
CA GLY A 170 -0.54 9.69 -25.38
C GLY A 170 -1.32 8.40 -25.17
N PHE A 171 -1.90 8.21 -23.99
CA PHE A 171 -2.69 7.02 -23.65
C PHE A 171 -4.12 7.17 -24.20
N LYS A 172 -4.53 6.25 -25.08
CA LYS A 172 -5.85 6.23 -25.73
C LYS A 172 -6.62 4.97 -25.37
#